data_d47fbb58534e9677b10e264a2ebd6e0f
#
_entry.id   d47fbb58534e9677b10e264a2ebd6e0f
#
_cell.length_a   1.000
_cell.length_b   1.000
_cell.length_c   1.000
_cell.angle_alpha   90.00
_cell.angle_beta   90.00
_cell.angle_gamma   90.00
#
_symmetry.space_group_name_H-M   'P 1'
#
loop_
_entity.id
_entity.type
_entity.pdbx_description
1 polymer ?
#
loop_
_entity_poly.entity_id
_entity_poly.type
_entity_poly.pdbx_seq_one_letter_code
_entity_poly.pdbx_strand_id
1 'polypeptide(L)'
;YYGAQTARSLINFDIGEDKMPRSVIRAFGILKQAAAETNVKLGVLEDDIGKLITETCEEVISGNLDSHFPLRIWQTGSGTQTNMNAHEVIANRAIEISGGKLGSKSPVHPNDHVNRAQSSNDTFPTAMHIAAAEEIQHRLVPSVLKLRHSLAEKEEEFSDIVKIGRTHLMDAVPLTLGHEFGAYVSMLDADLIRIQTALNLSLIHISEP
;
A
#
# COMPACT_ATOMS: atom_id res chain seq x y z
N TYR A 1 7.80 -12.63 15.55
CA TYR A 1 6.49 -13.29 15.41
C TYR A 1 6.32 -14.07 14.10
N TYR A 2 7.13 -13.81 13.05
CA TYR A 2 7.03 -14.65 11.86
C TYR A 2 7.39 -16.11 12.16
N GLY A 3 6.85 -17.04 11.37
CA GLY A 3 6.98 -18.47 11.61
C GLY A 3 7.79 -19.21 10.56
N ALA A 4 7.54 -20.51 10.45
CA ALA A 4 8.35 -21.43 9.63
C ALA A 4 8.23 -21.16 8.12
N GLN A 5 7.09 -20.71 7.62
CA GLN A 5 6.92 -20.42 6.19
C GLN A 5 7.71 -19.18 5.79
N THR A 6 7.67 -18.13 6.60
CA THR A 6 8.48 -16.93 6.41
C THR A 6 9.97 -17.27 6.48
N ALA A 7 10.39 -18.08 7.47
CA ALA A 7 11.79 -18.52 7.59
C ALA A 7 12.27 -19.30 6.34
N ARG A 8 11.45 -20.20 5.80
CA ARG A 8 11.76 -20.90 4.55
C ARG A 8 11.85 -19.96 3.36
N SER A 9 10.95 -18.97 3.27
CA SER A 9 10.98 -17.96 2.20
C SER A 9 12.28 -17.15 2.24
N LEU A 10 12.76 -16.76 3.41
CA LEU A 10 14.04 -16.06 3.57
C LEU A 10 15.24 -16.88 3.05
N ILE A 11 15.20 -18.20 3.23
CA ILE A 11 16.25 -19.09 2.76
C ILE A 11 16.17 -19.30 1.24
N ASN A 12 14.94 -19.54 0.72
CA ASN A 12 14.74 -19.91 -0.67
C ASN A 12 14.76 -18.71 -1.64
N PHE A 13 14.47 -17.51 -1.15
CA PHE A 13 14.34 -16.29 -1.95
C PHE A 13 15.21 -15.16 -1.40
N ASP A 14 16.46 -15.45 -1.10
CA ASP A 14 17.46 -14.44 -0.72
C ASP A 14 17.99 -13.71 -1.96
N ILE A 15 17.11 -12.97 -2.63
CA ILE A 15 17.37 -12.28 -3.90
C ILE A 15 17.13 -10.78 -3.72
N GLY A 16 18.18 -9.99 -3.95
CA GLY A 16 18.15 -8.54 -3.77
C GLY A 16 18.07 -8.14 -2.29
N GLU A 17 17.90 -6.84 -2.03
CA GLU A 17 17.83 -6.29 -0.67
C GLU A 17 16.49 -5.66 -0.36
N ASP A 18 15.69 -5.35 -1.39
CA ASP A 18 14.41 -4.69 -1.25
C ASP A 18 13.42 -5.56 -0.49
N LYS A 19 12.76 -4.95 0.49
CA LYS A 19 11.70 -5.59 1.29
C LYS A 19 10.33 -5.12 0.83
N MET A 20 9.31 -5.87 1.25
CA MET A 20 7.93 -5.48 0.99
C MET A 20 7.65 -4.07 1.55
N PRO A 21 7.10 -3.13 0.75
CA PRO A 21 6.83 -1.77 1.20
C PRO A 21 5.94 -1.72 2.44
N ARG A 22 6.23 -0.77 3.33
CA ARG A 22 5.45 -0.57 4.57
C ARG A 22 3.95 -0.35 4.30
N SER A 23 3.62 0.37 3.23
CA SER A 23 2.22 0.59 2.81
C SER A 23 1.50 -0.72 2.50
N VAL A 24 2.17 -1.69 1.87
CA VAL A 24 1.59 -3.03 1.60
C VAL A 24 1.39 -3.81 2.90
N ILE A 25 2.34 -3.75 3.85
CA ILE A 25 2.19 -4.41 5.16
C ILE A 25 1.01 -3.81 5.92
N ARG A 26 0.89 -2.47 5.95
CA ARG A 26 -0.25 -1.77 6.53
C ARG A 26 -1.56 -2.22 5.89
N ALA A 27 -1.60 -2.29 4.57
CA ALA A 27 -2.78 -2.73 3.82
C ALA A 27 -3.19 -4.18 4.16
N PHE A 28 -2.21 -5.07 4.39
CA PHE A 28 -2.51 -6.42 4.90
C PHE A 28 -3.16 -6.37 6.29
N GLY A 29 -2.70 -5.49 7.18
CA GLY A 29 -3.34 -5.28 8.49
C GLY A 29 -4.81 -4.90 8.33
N ILE A 30 -5.11 -3.90 7.51
CA ILE A 30 -6.48 -3.43 7.21
C ILE A 30 -7.34 -4.56 6.63
N LEU A 31 -6.82 -5.27 5.62
CA LEU A 31 -7.54 -6.35 4.97
C LEU A 31 -7.85 -7.50 5.94
N LYS A 32 -6.87 -7.93 6.74
CA LYS A 32 -7.06 -9.05 7.69
C LYS A 32 -7.99 -8.66 8.83
N GLN A 33 -7.99 -7.42 9.27
CA GLN A 33 -8.96 -6.90 10.22
C GLN A 33 -10.38 -6.96 9.65
N ALA A 34 -10.61 -6.41 8.47
CA ALA A 34 -11.92 -6.43 7.82
C ALA A 34 -12.43 -7.86 7.57
N ALA A 35 -11.53 -8.78 7.17
CA ALA A 35 -11.87 -10.18 6.97
C ALA A 35 -12.26 -10.87 8.29
N ALA A 36 -11.52 -10.64 9.37
CA ALA A 36 -11.83 -11.20 10.69
C ALA A 36 -13.19 -10.71 11.20
N GLU A 37 -13.43 -9.39 11.15
CA GLU A 37 -14.73 -8.80 11.56
C GLU A 37 -15.90 -9.34 10.73
N THR A 38 -15.70 -9.51 9.42
CA THR A 38 -16.72 -10.08 8.54
C THR A 38 -17.00 -11.53 8.87
N ASN A 39 -15.95 -12.33 9.08
CA ASN A 39 -16.08 -13.75 9.44
C ASN A 39 -16.76 -13.95 10.79
N VAL A 40 -16.54 -13.08 11.77
CA VAL A 40 -17.28 -13.07 13.04
C VAL A 40 -18.76 -12.76 12.79
N LYS A 41 -19.08 -11.70 12.04
CA LYS A 41 -20.48 -11.33 11.72
C LYS A 41 -21.22 -12.44 10.98
N LEU A 42 -20.52 -13.23 10.18
CA LEU A 42 -21.09 -14.39 9.45
C LEU A 42 -21.15 -15.66 10.31
N GLY A 43 -20.64 -15.65 11.54
CA GLY A 43 -20.62 -16.82 12.43
C GLY A 43 -19.64 -17.93 11.99
N VAL A 44 -18.66 -17.64 11.13
CA VAL A 44 -17.65 -18.60 10.68
C VAL A 44 -16.31 -18.46 11.40
N LEU A 45 -16.21 -17.46 12.29
CA LEU A 45 -15.09 -17.24 13.21
C LEU A 45 -15.65 -16.90 14.59
N GLU A 46 -15.09 -17.49 15.65
CA GLU A 46 -15.49 -17.23 17.01
C GLU A 46 -15.14 -15.79 17.45
N ASP A 47 -16.01 -15.16 18.23
CA ASP A 47 -15.87 -13.75 18.67
C ASP A 47 -14.54 -13.47 19.36
N ASP A 48 -14.11 -14.36 20.27
CA ASP A 48 -12.88 -14.17 21.04
C ASP A 48 -11.62 -14.29 20.15
N ILE A 49 -11.66 -15.19 19.18
CA ILE A 49 -10.58 -15.32 18.16
C ILE A 49 -10.56 -14.08 17.26
N GLY A 50 -11.74 -13.62 16.83
CA GLY A 50 -11.88 -12.42 16.03
C GLY A 50 -11.30 -11.18 16.70
N LYS A 51 -11.58 -10.98 17.99
CA LYS A 51 -11.03 -9.87 18.80
C LYS A 51 -9.51 -9.91 18.88
N LEU A 52 -8.91 -11.07 19.15
CA LEU A 52 -7.46 -11.23 19.20
C LEU A 52 -6.80 -10.90 17.86
N ILE A 53 -7.41 -11.32 16.74
CA ILE A 53 -6.92 -11.02 15.39
C ILE A 53 -7.02 -9.50 15.12
N THR A 54 -8.16 -8.89 15.42
CA THR A 54 -8.41 -7.45 15.20
C THR A 54 -7.42 -6.59 16.01
N GLU A 55 -7.22 -6.89 17.30
CA GLU A 55 -6.25 -6.21 18.15
C GLU A 55 -4.82 -6.29 17.57
N THR A 56 -4.42 -7.47 17.12
CA THR A 56 -3.11 -7.64 16.48
C THR A 56 -3.00 -6.91 15.14
N CYS A 57 -4.08 -6.87 14.36
CA CYS A 57 -4.12 -6.12 13.10
C CYS A 57 -3.89 -4.63 13.33
N GLU A 58 -4.39 -4.03 14.42
CA GLU A 58 -4.11 -2.65 14.79
C GLU A 58 -2.60 -2.42 15.04
N GLU A 59 -1.90 -3.37 15.66
CA GLU A 59 -0.45 -3.30 15.83
C GLU A 59 0.30 -3.37 14.48
N VAL A 60 -0.19 -4.16 13.51
CA VAL A 60 0.36 -4.19 12.14
C VAL A 60 0.09 -2.86 11.43
N ILE A 61 -1.15 -2.35 11.50
CA ILE A 61 -1.56 -1.08 10.88
C ILE A 61 -0.73 0.09 11.42
N SER A 62 -0.47 0.14 12.73
CA SER A 62 0.30 1.20 13.37
C SER A 62 1.82 1.09 13.14
N GLY A 63 2.33 -0.07 12.69
CA GLY A 63 3.74 -0.31 12.44
C GLY A 63 4.53 -0.92 13.59
N ASN A 64 3.90 -1.23 14.70
CA ASN A 64 4.54 -1.80 15.88
C ASN A 64 5.18 -3.18 15.60
N LEU A 65 4.73 -3.85 14.55
CA LEU A 65 5.21 -5.18 14.15
C LEU A 65 6.05 -5.19 12.86
N ASP A 66 6.46 -4.03 12.32
CA ASP A 66 7.16 -3.91 11.04
C ASP A 66 8.44 -4.76 10.95
N SER A 67 9.18 -4.90 12.05
CA SER A 67 10.40 -5.73 12.12
C SER A 67 10.15 -7.22 11.86
N HIS A 68 8.90 -7.67 11.92
CA HIS A 68 8.49 -9.06 11.69
C HIS A 68 8.08 -9.34 10.24
N PHE A 69 8.27 -8.39 9.33
CA PHE A 69 8.03 -8.53 7.89
C PHE A 69 9.34 -8.41 7.08
N PRO A 70 10.24 -9.41 7.22
CA PRO A 70 11.58 -9.34 6.66
C PRO A 70 11.69 -9.78 5.20
N LEU A 71 10.60 -10.24 4.57
CA LEU A 71 10.64 -10.87 3.26
C LEU A 71 11.09 -9.93 2.15
N ARG A 72 11.91 -10.48 1.24
CA ARG A 72 12.33 -9.82 0.00
C ARG A 72 11.15 -9.70 -0.96
N ILE A 73 11.17 -8.66 -1.83
CA ILE A 73 10.14 -8.51 -2.88
C ILE A 73 10.28 -9.56 -3.99
N TRP A 74 11.50 -10.05 -4.26
CA TRP A 74 11.80 -11.06 -5.25
C TRP A 74 11.50 -12.46 -4.72
N GLN A 75 10.22 -12.75 -4.60
CA GLN A 75 9.65 -14.04 -4.18
C GLN A 75 8.71 -14.57 -5.28
N THR A 76 7.78 -15.48 -4.96
CA THR A 76 6.78 -15.94 -5.95
C THR A 76 5.86 -14.79 -6.37
N GLY A 77 5.54 -14.70 -7.66
CA GLY A 77 4.69 -13.64 -8.21
C GLY A 77 3.24 -13.61 -7.68
N SER A 78 2.77 -14.71 -7.08
CA SER A 78 1.45 -14.81 -6.46
C SER A 78 1.31 -14.07 -5.12
N GLY A 79 2.42 -13.61 -4.51
CA GLY A 79 2.42 -12.96 -3.20
C GLY A 79 2.10 -13.86 -2.01
N THR A 80 2.08 -15.17 -2.22
CA THR A 80 1.71 -16.15 -1.18
C THR A 80 2.61 -16.06 0.04
N GLN A 81 3.92 -15.87 -0.11
CA GLN A 81 4.84 -15.77 1.01
C GLN A 81 4.56 -14.54 1.88
N THR A 82 4.24 -13.40 1.29
CA THR A 82 3.86 -12.19 2.04
C THR A 82 2.55 -12.38 2.78
N ASN A 83 1.55 -12.99 2.14
CA ASN A 83 0.29 -13.33 2.79
C ASN A 83 0.52 -14.29 3.98
N MET A 84 1.36 -15.33 3.80
CA MET A 84 1.74 -16.25 4.89
C MET A 84 2.50 -15.55 6.00
N ASN A 85 3.40 -14.62 5.68
CA ASN A 85 4.09 -13.81 6.69
C ASN A 85 3.10 -13.04 7.56
N ALA A 86 2.11 -12.38 6.93
CA ALA A 86 1.05 -11.69 7.67
C ALA A 86 0.26 -12.65 8.58
N HIS A 87 -0.11 -13.83 8.08
CA HIS A 87 -0.83 -14.83 8.91
C HIS A 87 -0.01 -15.26 10.13
N GLU A 88 1.28 -15.56 9.92
CA GLU A 88 2.15 -16.04 10.98
C GLU A 88 2.37 -14.96 12.04
N VAL A 89 2.62 -13.71 11.62
CA VAL A 89 2.82 -12.59 12.53
C VAL A 89 1.56 -12.32 13.34
N ILE A 90 0.40 -12.21 12.69
CA ILE A 90 -0.87 -11.94 13.35
C ILE A 90 -1.22 -13.09 14.31
N ALA A 91 -1.12 -14.35 13.87
CA ALA A 91 -1.45 -15.49 14.72
C ALA A 91 -0.52 -15.58 15.94
N ASN A 92 0.81 -15.45 15.75
CA ASN A 92 1.75 -15.57 16.86
C ASN A 92 1.61 -14.42 17.86
N ARG A 93 1.36 -13.20 17.41
CA ARG A 93 1.12 -12.08 18.32
C ARG A 93 -0.20 -12.24 19.09
N ALA A 94 -1.27 -12.67 18.42
CA ALA A 94 -2.55 -12.99 19.07
C ALA A 94 -2.41 -14.12 20.12
N ILE A 95 -1.61 -15.14 19.82
CA ILE A 95 -1.30 -16.21 20.78
C ILE A 95 -0.58 -15.66 22.02
N GLU A 96 0.40 -14.76 21.82
CA GLU A 96 1.12 -14.13 22.94
C GLU A 96 0.19 -13.27 23.80
N ILE A 97 -0.68 -12.44 23.19
CA ILE A 97 -1.70 -11.63 23.88
C ILE A 97 -2.60 -12.52 24.75
N SER A 98 -2.97 -13.70 24.24
CA SER A 98 -3.77 -14.65 25.00
C SER A 98 -3.01 -15.44 26.10
N GLY A 99 -1.70 -15.18 26.26
CA GLY A 99 -0.84 -15.92 27.21
C GLY A 99 -0.40 -17.31 26.73
N GLY A 100 -0.61 -17.61 25.44
CA GLY A 100 -0.25 -18.90 24.84
C GLY A 100 1.25 -19.01 24.45
N LYS A 101 1.66 -20.19 24.02
CA LYS A 101 3.04 -20.47 23.58
C LYS A 101 3.18 -20.12 22.09
N LEU A 102 4.11 -19.25 21.74
CA LEU A 102 4.44 -18.91 20.35
C LEU A 102 4.66 -20.15 19.48
N GLY A 103 4.09 -20.16 18.30
CA GLY A 103 4.18 -21.28 17.36
C GLY A 103 3.25 -22.46 17.65
N SER A 104 2.47 -22.42 18.75
CA SER A 104 1.51 -23.48 19.11
C SER A 104 0.33 -23.62 18.16
N LYS A 105 0.03 -22.55 17.40
CA LYS A 105 -1.17 -22.40 16.57
C LYS A 105 -2.49 -22.47 17.36
N SER A 106 -2.43 -22.23 18.66
CA SER A 106 -3.58 -22.21 19.57
C SER A 106 -3.40 -21.04 20.55
N PRO A 107 -4.46 -20.23 20.81
CA PRO A 107 -5.82 -20.36 20.28
C PRO A 107 -6.01 -19.89 18.83
N VAL A 108 -5.07 -19.15 18.24
CA VAL A 108 -5.18 -18.61 16.88
C VAL A 108 -4.33 -19.40 15.89
N HIS A 109 -4.97 -19.97 14.85
CA HIS A 109 -4.26 -20.65 13.77
C HIS A 109 -4.06 -19.73 12.56
N PRO A 110 -2.84 -19.67 11.94
CA PRO A 110 -2.56 -18.76 10.82
C PRO A 110 -3.51 -18.96 9.62
N ASN A 111 -3.73 -20.21 9.20
CA ASN A 111 -4.57 -20.49 8.03
C ASN A 111 -6.05 -20.59 8.36
N ASP A 112 -6.40 -21.31 9.45
CA ASP A 112 -7.79 -21.67 9.73
C ASP A 112 -8.57 -20.50 10.35
N HIS A 113 -7.88 -19.53 10.97
CA HIS A 113 -8.49 -18.35 11.58
C HIS A 113 -8.12 -17.08 10.85
N VAL A 114 -6.82 -16.70 10.75
CA VAL A 114 -6.40 -15.41 10.15
C VAL A 114 -6.70 -15.37 8.65
N ASN A 115 -6.50 -16.51 7.93
CA ASN A 115 -6.79 -16.63 6.50
C ASN A 115 -8.15 -17.30 6.20
N ARG A 116 -9.04 -17.39 7.16
CA ARG A 116 -10.35 -18.02 6.98
C ARG A 116 -11.10 -17.43 5.79
N ALA A 117 -11.57 -18.30 4.87
CA ALA A 117 -12.32 -17.96 3.66
C ALA A 117 -11.60 -16.96 2.71
N GLN A 118 -10.27 -16.97 2.67
CA GLN A 118 -9.47 -16.07 1.84
C GLN A 118 -8.49 -16.82 0.96
N SER A 119 -8.23 -16.31 -0.25
CA SER A 119 -7.19 -16.77 -1.18
C SER A 119 -6.07 -15.76 -1.27
N SER A 120 -4.82 -16.20 -1.35
CA SER A 120 -3.67 -15.32 -1.61
C SER A 120 -3.78 -14.59 -2.95
N ASN A 121 -4.40 -15.23 -3.95
CA ASN A 121 -4.58 -14.65 -5.28
C ASN A 121 -5.54 -13.46 -5.28
N ASP A 122 -6.36 -13.33 -4.25
CA ASP A 122 -7.24 -12.18 -4.02
C ASP A 122 -6.64 -11.20 -3.01
N THR A 123 -6.21 -11.69 -1.85
CA THR A 123 -5.77 -10.81 -0.75
C THR A 123 -4.50 -10.04 -1.06
N PHE A 124 -3.54 -10.61 -1.79
CA PHE A 124 -2.31 -9.91 -2.14
C PHE A 124 -2.55 -8.73 -3.11
N PRO A 125 -3.22 -8.92 -4.26
CA PRO A 125 -3.54 -7.79 -5.13
C PRO A 125 -4.46 -6.77 -4.44
N THR A 126 -5.41 -7.20 -3.60
CA THR A 126 -6.24 -6.28 -2.81
C THR A 126 -5.38 -5.41 -1.89
N ALA A 127 -4.42 -5.99 -1.17
CA ALA A 127 -3.49 -5.23 -0.34
C ALA A 127 -2.64 -4.24 -1.17
N MET A 128 -2.19 -4.64 -2.37
CA MET A 128 -1.48 -3.74 -3.28
C MET A 128 -2.36 -2.55 -3.70
N HIS A 129 -3.62 -2.78 -4.04
CA HIS A 129 -4.56 -1.72 -4.41
C HIS A 129 -4.86 -0.76 -3.25
N ILE A 130 -5.09 -1.29 -2.05
CA ILE A 130 -5.29 -0.46 -0.84
C ILE A 130 -4.05 0.41 -0.60
N ALA A 131 -2.86 -0.18 -0.63
CA ALA A 131 -1.60 0.53 -0.44
C ALA A 131 -1.39 1.63 -1.49
N ALA A 132 -1.63 1.33 -2.77
CA ALA A 132 -1.50 2.29 -3.85
C ALA A 132 -2.51 3.44 -3.70
N ALA A 133 -3.76 3.14 -3.38
CA ALA A 133 -4.80 4.15 -3.20
C ALA A 133 -4.48 5.09 -2.02
N GLU A 134 -4.06 4.56 -0.86
CA GLU A 134 -3.65 5.36 0.29
C GLU A 134 -2.46 6.28 -0.07
N GLU A 135 -1.40 5.75 -0.70
CA GLU A 135 -0.21 6.52 -1.08
C GLU A 135 -0.54 7.62 -2.12
N ILE A 136 -1.40 7.33 -3.08
CA ILE A 136 -1.82 8.31 -4.07
C ILE A 136 -2.65 9.42 -3.40
N GLN A 137 -3.66 9.07 -2.62
CA GLN A 137 -4.57 10.04 -2.00
C GLN A 137 -3.89 10.89 -0.93
N HIS A 138 -3.04 10.29 -0.09
CA HIS A 138 -2.50 10.96 1.08
C HIS A 138 -1.09 11.56 0.87
N ARG A 139 -0.36 11.15 -0.18
CA ARG A 139 1.00 11.62 -0.44
C ARG A 139 1.18 12.20 -1.83
N LEU A 140 0.83 11.47 -2.90
CA LEU A 140 1.09 11.92 -4.26
C LEU A 140 0.24 13.15 -4.61
N VAL A 141 -1.08 13.06 -4.51
CA VAL A 141 -1.99 14.16 -4.87
C VAL A 141 -1.69 15.44 -4.08
N PRO A 142 -1.53 15.43 -2.75
CA PRO A 142 -1.14 16.65 -2.01
C PRO A 142 0.21 17.22 -2.43
N SER A 143 1.19 16.35 -2.77
CA SER A 143 2.51 16.81 -3.21
C SER A 143 2.47 17.46 -4.59
N VAL A 144 1.70 16.89 -5.53
CA VAL A 144 1.47 17.47 -6.87
C VAL A 144 0.75 18.80 -6.75
N LEU A 145 -0.29 18.90 -5.92
CA LEU A 145 -1.01 20.16 -5.68
C LEU A 145 -0.10 21.24 -5.08
N LYS A 146 0.79 20.89 -4.16
CA LYS A 146 1.77 21.82 -3.58
C LYS A 146 2.73 22.33 -4.64
N LEU A 147 3.28 21.45 -5.48
CA LEU A 147 4.16 21.83 -6.59
C LEU A 147 3.42 22.72 -7.59
N ARG A 148 2.21 22.32 -7.98
CA ARG A 148 1.34 23.08 -8.89
C ARG A 148 1.10 24.51 -8.37
N HIS A 149 0.81 24.64 -7.07
CA HIS A 149 0.57 25.94 -6.45
C HIS A 149 1.83 26.84 -6.51
N SER A 150 2.99 26.32 -6.13
CA SER A 150 4.25 27.06 -6.20
C SER A 150 4.62 27.51 -7.62
N LEU A 151 4.29 26.69 -8.64
CA LEU A 151 4.50 27.07 -10.04
C LEU A 151 3.50 28.14 -10.50
N ALA A 152 2.24 28.08 -10.03
CA ALA A 152 1.24 29.09 -10.35
C ALA A 152 1.57 30.45 -9.74
N GLU A 153 2.12 30.49 -8.52
CA GLU A 153 2.64 31.73 -7.93
C GLU A 153 3.77 32.35 -8.80
N LYS A 154 4.64 31.48 -9.38
CA LYS A 154 5.70 31.94 -10.26
C LYS A 154 5.17 32.36 -11.66
N GLU A 155 4.11 31.75 -12.15
CA GLU A 155 3.41 32.15 -13.36
C GLU A 155 2.91 33.59 -13.22
N GLU A 156 2.27 33.95 -12.10
CA GLU A 156 1.80 35.26 -11.81
C GLU A 156 2.95 36.27 -11.59
N GLU A 157 3.93 35.92 -10.74
CA GLU A 157 5.09 36.74 -10.43
C GLU A 157 5.88 37.14 -11.69
N PHE A 158 5.97 36.25 -12.69
CA PHE A 158 6.78 36.45 -13.89
C PHE A 158 5.95 36.80 -15.13
N SER A 159 4.69 37.17 -14.97
CA SER A 159 3.76 37.46 -16.06
C SER A 159 4.23 38.56 -17.00
N ASP A 160 4.97 39.57 -16.47
CA ASP A 160 5.47 40.73 -17.24
C ASP A 160 6.93 40.60 -17.73
N ILE A 161 7.59 39.48 -17.39
CA ILE A 161 8.99 39.26 -17.79
C ILE A 161 9.03 38.67 -19.21
N VAL A 162 9.28 39.53 -20.19
CA VAL A 162 9.39 39.09 -21.59
C VAL A 162 10.72 38.40 -21.84
N LYS A 163 10.64 37.25 -22.49
CA LYS A 163 11.79 36.46 -22.94
C LYS A 163 11.58 35.94 -24.36
N ILE A 164 12.64 35.43 -24.98
CA ILE A 164 12.55 34.76 -26.27
C ILE A 164 12.15 33.28 -26.06
N GLY A 165 11.22 32.79 -26.85
CA GLY A 165 10.93 31.37 -26.99
C GLY A 165 12.04 30.66 -27.73
N ARG A 166 12.08 29.33 -27.63
CA ARG A 166 13.07 28.49 -28.31
C ARG A 166 12.45 27.24 -28.88
N THR A 167 12.67 26.99 -30.17
CA THR A 167 12.30 25.78 -30.89
C THR A 167 13.44 25.36 -31.81
N HIS A 168 13.62 24.07 -32.00
CA HIS A 168 14.69 23.55 -32.86
C HIS A 168 16.08 24.12 -32.56
N LEU A 169 16.37 24.42 -31.29
CA LEU A 169 17.61 25.06 -30.80
C LEU A 169 17.83 26.49 -31.33
N MET A 170 16.79 27.12 -31.89
CA MET A 170 16.82 28.48 -32.41
C MET A 170 15.84 29.37 -31.71
N ASP A 171 16.05 30.68 -31.81
CA ASP A 171 15.12 31.68 -31.27
C ASP A 171 13.78 31.59 -31.99
N ALA A 172 12.70 31.60 -31.19
CA ALA A 172 11.32 31.58 -31.64
C ALA A 172 10.59 32.88 -31.26
N VAL A 173 9.28 32.85 -31.17
CA VAL A 173 8.46 34.03 -30.82
C VAL A 173 8.72 34.51 -29.40
N PRO A 174 8.58 35.80 -29.13
CA PRO A 174 8.59 36.33 -27.77
C PRO A 174 7.42 35.74 -26.96
N LEU A 175 7.69 35.44 -25.69
CA LEU A 175 6.69 35.03 -24.71
C LEU A 175 7.10 35.57 -23.34
N THR A 176 6.24 35.44 -22.32
CA THR A 176 6.64 35.77 -20.94
C THR A 176 7.22 34.57 -20.23
N LEU A 177 8.06 34.82 -19.24
CA LEU A 177 8.54 33.75 -18.35
C LEU A 177 7.35 33.11 -17.59
N GLY A 178 6.33 33.93 -17.26
CA GLY A 178 5.07 33.43 -16.70
C GLY A 178 4.40 32.38 -17.59
N HIS A 179 4.33 32.58 -18.94
CA HIS A 179 3.79 31.59 -19.86
C HIS A 179 4.54 30.25 -19.81
N GLU A 180 5.85 30.27 -19.58
CA GLU A 180 6.64 29.03 -19.44
C GLU A 180 6.24 28.26 -18.17
N PHE A 181 6.07 28.96 -17.03
CA PHE A 181 5.58 28.35 -15.79
C PHE A 181 4.12 27.90 -15.91
N GLY A 182 3.26 28.66 -16.59
CA GLY A 182 1.86 28.28 -16.86
C GLY A 182 1.73 26.97 -17.66
N ALA A 183 2.68 26.70 -18.55
CA ALA A 183 2.70 25.41 -19.24
C ALA A 183 2.92 24.24 -18.27
N TYR A 184 3.82 24.39 -17.29
CA TYR A 184 4.02 23.34 -16.25
C TYR A 184 2.79 23.20 -15.35
N VAL A 185 2.12 24.29 -14.99
CA VAL A 185 0.85 24.26 -14.23
C VAL A 185 -0.21 23.47 -14.99
N SER A 186 -0.38 23.76 -16.28
CA SER A 186 -1.35 23.04 -17.13
C SER A 186 -1.04 21.54 -17.27
N MET A 187 0.23 21.17 -17.31
CA MET A 187 0.65 19.75 -17.35
C MET A 187 0.27 19.04 -16.04
N LEU A 188 0.52 19.66 -14.88
CA LEU A 188 0.17 19.09 -13.59
C LEU A 188 -1.34 18.98 -13.39
N ASP A 189 -2.13 19.96 -13.87
CA ASP A 189 -3.59 19.89 -13.86
C ASP A 189 -4.11 18.70 -14.67
N ALA A 190 -3.53 18.48 -15.86
CA ALA A 190 -3.86 17.31 -16.68
C ALA A 190 -3.44 15.98 -16.01
N ASP A 191 -2.30 15.96 -15.30
CA ASP A 191 -1.84 14.77 -14.60
C ASP A 191 -2.72 14.44 -13.38
N LEU A 192 -3.22 15.42 -12.65
CA LEU A 192 -4.20 15.19 -11.57
C LEU A 192 -5.47 14.52 -12.09
N ILE A 193 -5.96 14.91 -13.28
CA ILE A 193 -7.12 14.25 -13.91
C ILE A 193 -6.79 12.79 -14.27
N ARG A 194 -5.59 12.51 -14.82
CA ARG A 194 -5.14 11.16 -15.15
C ARG A 194 -5.02 10.27 -13.90
N ILE A 195 -4.44 10.82 -12.82
CA ILE A 195 -4.32 10.12 -11.53
C ILE A 195 -5.71 9.75 -11.00
N GLN A 196 -6.66 10.70 -11.00
CA GLN A 196 -8.02 10.43 -10.53
C GLN A 196 -8.73 9.38 -11.40
N THR A 197 -8.54 9.43 -12.70
CA THR A 197 -9.09 8.43 -13.63
C THR A 197 -8.52 7.04 -13.35
N ALA A 198 -7.21 6.93 -13.15
CA ALA A 198 -6.56 5.66 -12.83
C ALA A 198 -7.05 5.07 -11.49
N LEU A 199 -7.25 5.90 -10.46
CA LEU A 199 -7.81 5.47 -9.18
C LEU A 199 -9.21 4.88 -9.34
N ASN A 200 -10.07 5.55 -10.11
CA ASN A 200 -11.44 5.09 -10.33
C ASN A 200 -11.47 3.72 -11.06
N LEU A 201 -10.60 3.51 -12.03
CA LEU A 201 -10.47 2.22 -12.73
C LEU A 201 -9.99 1.11 -11.80
N SER A 202 -8.97 1.39 -11.01
CA SER A 202 -8.43 0.40 -10.06
C SER A 202 -9.48 -0.08 -9.05
N LEU A 203 -10.34 0.80 -8.54
CA LEU A 203 -11.38 0.45 -7.57
C LEU A 203 -12.54 -0.36 -8.18
N ILE A 204 -12.76 -0.27 -9.49
CA ILE A 204 -13.88 -0.95 -10.18
C ILE A 204 -13.46 -2.33 -10.72
N HIS A 205 -12.23 -2.50 -11.17
CA HIS A 205 -11.77 -3.67 -11.90
C HIS A 205 -10.89 -4.63 -11.08
N ILE A 206 -10.94 -4.58 -9.77
CA ILE A 206 -10.13 -5.43 -8.88
C ILE A 206 -10.51 -6.92 -8.98
N SER A 207 -11.70 -7.25 -9.45
CA SER A 207 -12.27 -8.59 -9.35
C SER A 207 -12.77 -9.19 -10.67
N GLU A 208 -12.31 -8.74 -11.80
CA GLU A 208 -12.62 -9.43 -13.05
C GLU A 208 -11.86 -10.78 -13.08
N PRO A 209 -12.57 -11.91 -13.28
CA PRO A 209 -11.96 -13.24 -13.33
C PRO A 209 -11.12 -13.46 -14.58
#